data_2a1adf4fb88b9c423424c5c46a421d1b
#
_entry.id   2a1adf4fb88b9c423424c5c46a421d1b
#
_cell.length_a   1.000
_cell.length_b   1.000
_cell.length_c   1.000
_cell.angle_alpha   90.00
_cell.angle_beta   90.00
_cell.angle_gamma   90.00
#
_symmetry.space_group_name_H-M   'P 1'
#
loop_
_entity.id
_entity.type
_entity.pdbx_description
1 polymer ?
#
loop_
_entity_poly.entity_id
_entity_poly.type
_entity_poly.pdbx_seq_one_letter_code
_entity_poly.pdbx_strand_id
1 'polypeptide(L)'
;MYGVIAIVAYAALMLGVTFLLSRKSTNAENFHVADRHIGAIQAGMSIAATWIWAPALFTSAEKAYTNGIPGLFWFLVPNILCLLLFIPFAKRIRERMPQGITLSDFMAKTHRSKKVHGIYIGQLSLLSVLSTGVQLLAGGKILAAITGIPFWLMTFILAAIAYSYSQFSGIKASILTDALQIILMLAACAVFVPWALLRDGGVDNLIKGLGGYSGDFTRLFDNNGISVLLSFGIPTAIGLIAGPFGDQCFWQRAFSTRKDRIGRSFAIGAALFAVIPLSMGLLGFVAAGSGYQATDSGLVNFELITNMFPEWTMLLFLFMVISGLLSTVDSNLCAAASLTSDFGGGVKAAKGSMLVLLLLGIGIANIPGLSVTHLFLFYCTLRATTLLPTAMTLMGKKLSANGVFFGILSSFVIGLPIFAYGNITGDSVCKTLGSLVTVLLSGIVALIVSGKEAVKKC
;
A
#
# COMPACT_ATOMS: atom_id res chain seq x y z
N MET A 1 -26.55 11.20 7.32
CA MET A 1 -27.23 10.85 6.04
C MET A 1 -26.22 10.65 4.91
N TYR A 2 -25.32 11.57 4.60
CA TYR A 2 -24.34 11.46 3.49
C TYR A 2 -23.45 10.23 3.53
N GLY A 3 -23.02 9.78 4.71
CA GLY A 3 -22.17 8.60 4.84
C GLY A 3 -22.82 7.31 4.35
N VAL A 4 -24.09 7.07 4.70
CA VAL A 4 -24.83 5.88 4.25
C VAL A 4 -25.09 5.95 2.75
N ILE A 5 -25.47 7.14 2.23
CA ILE A 5 -25.67 7.36 0.79
C ILE A 5 -24.37 7.08 0.03
N ALA A 6 -23.22 7.56 0.52
CA ALA A 6 -21.93 7.33 -0.10
C ALA A 6 -21.60 5.82 -0.19
N ILE A 7 -21.78 5.08 0.90
CA ILE A 7 -21.50 3.63 0.93
C ILE A 7 -22.40 2.85 -0.04
N VAL A 8 -23.71 3.14 -0.03
CA VAL A 8 -24.67 2.44 -0.90
C VAL A 8 -24.43 2.79 -2.36
N ALA A 9 -24.26 4.08 -2.68
CA ALA A 9 -24.01 4.54 -4.04
C ALA A 9 -22.68 4.00 -4.58
N TYR A 10 -21.63 3.99 -3.75
CA TYR A 10 -20.33 3.41 -4.11
C TYR A 10 -20.46 1.90 -4.38
N ALA A 11 -21.11 1.14 -3.51
CA ALA A 11 -21.33 -0.29 -3.70
C ALA A 11 -22.10 -0.58 -4.99
N ALA A 12 -23.18 0.17 -5.23
CA ALA A 12 -23.98 0.05 -6.46
C ALA A 12 -23.15 0.37 -7.72
N LEU A 13 -22.31 1.41 -7.67
CA LEU A 13 -21.43 1.82 -8.76
C LEU A 13 -20.42 0.72 -9.07
N MET A 14 -19.69 0.19 -8.06
CA MET A 14 -18.66 -0.83 -8.26
C MET A 14 -19.25 -2.16 -8.76
N LEU A 15 -20.39 -2.58 -8.19
CA LEU A 15 -21.11 -3.77 -8.65
C LEU A 15 -21.66 -3.58 -10.06
N GLY A 16 -22.25 -2.42 -10.37
CA GLY A 16 -22.78 -2.10 -11.70
C GLY A 16 -21.69 -2.15 -12.76
N VAL A 17 -20.58 -1.46 -12.53
CA VAL A 17 -19.43 -1.46 -13.46
C VAL A 17 -18.87 -2.87 -13.64
N THR A 18 -18.70 -3.61 -12.56
CA THR A 18 -18.18 -4.98 -12.64
C THR A 18 -19.13 -5.90 -13.39
N PHE A 19 -20.44 -5.82 -13.11
CA PHE A 19 -21.44 -6.65 -13.77
C PHE A 19 -21.57 -6.35 -15.27
N LEU A 20 -21.55 -5.06 -15.64
CA LEU A 20 -21.74 -4.63 -17.03
C LEU A 20 -20.48 -4.85 -17.88
N LEU A 21 -19.30 -4.62 -17.34
CA LEU A 21 -18.06 -4.57 -18.11
C LEU A 21 -17.14 -5.78 -17.87
N SER A 22 -17.32 -6.53 -16.80
CA SER A 22 -16.48 -7.67 -16.45
C SER A 22 -17.26 -8.98 -16.63
N ARG A 23 -16.82 -9.79 -17.60
CA ARG A 23 -17.38 -11.15 -17.75
C ARG A 23 -16.85 -12.06 -16.64
N LYS A 24 -17.73 -12.91 -16.07
CA LYS A 24 -17.34 -13.90 -15.07
C LYS A 24 -16.23 -14.79 -15.61
N SER A 25 -15.12 -14.86 -14.89
CA SER A 25 -14.00 -15.72 -15.28
C SER A 25 -14.22 -17.14 -14.74
N THR A 26 -14.13 -18.11 -15.64
CA THR A 26 -14.14 -19.54 -15.32
C THR A 26 -12.76 -20.16 -15.41
N ASN A 27 -11.82 -19.48 -16.10
CA ASN A 27 -10.43 -19.92 -16.25
C ASN A 27 -9.55 -19.32 -15.16
N ALA A 28 -8.76 -20.15 -14.50
CA ALA A 28 -7.84 -19.76 -13.43
C ALA A 28 -6.78 -18.73 -13.91
N GLU A 29 -6.22 -18.89 -15.12
CA GLU A 29 -5.23 -17.96 -15.64
C GLU A 29 -5.83 -16.57 -15.89
N ASN A 30 -7.03 -16.50 -16.48
CA ASN A 30 -7.74 -15.23 -16.65
C ASN A 30 -8.04 -14.59 -15.29
N PHE A 31 -8.44 -15.38 -14.29
CA PHE A 31 -8.74 -14.92 -12.95
C PHE A 31 -7.51 -14.33 -12.24
N HIS A 32 -6.33 -14.95 -12.38
CA HIS A 32 -5.11 -14.55 -11.68
C HIS A 32 -4.30 -13.48 -12.40
N VAL A 33 -4.25 -13.47 -13.74
CA VAL A 33 -3.35 -12.60 -14.53
C VAL A 33 -4.00 -11.97 -15.77
N ALA A 34 -5.33 -12.01 -15.91
CA ALA A 34 -6.08 -11.35 -16.98
C ALA A 34 -5.48 -11.63 -18.38
N ASP A 35 -5.14 -12.90 -18.66
CA ASP A 35 -4.52 -13.38 -19.90
C ASP A 35 -3.25 -12.61 -20.31
N ARG A 36 -2.64 -11.82 -19.41
CA ARG A 36 -1.40 -11.04 -19.61
C ARG A 36 -1.50 -9.96 -20.70
N HIS A 37 -2.69 -9.44 -20.95
CA HIS A 37 -2.95 -8.50 -22.07
C HIS A 37 -3.27 -7.08 -21.61
N ILE A 38 -3.11 -6.76 -20.32
CA ILE A 38 -3.43 -5.44 -19.79
C ILE A 38 -2.53 -4.37 -20.39
N GLY A 39 -3.15 -3.29 -20.88
CA GLY A 39 -2.47 -2.13 -21.48
C GLY A 39 -1.79 -1.25 -20.44
N ALA A 40 -0.87 -0.37 -20.90
CA ALA A 40 -0.07 0.48 -20.02
C ALA A 40 -0.90 1.43 -19.15
N ILE A 41 -1.94 2.03 -19.72
CA ILE A 41 -2.78 3.02 -19.01
C ILE A 41 -3.62 2.32 -17.94
N GLN A 42 -4.33 1.24 -18.30
CA GLN A 42 -5.15 0.49 -17.36
C GLN A 42 -4.30 -0.08 -16.21
N ALA A 43 -3.15 -0.70 -16.53
CA ALA A 43 -2.25 -1.20 -15.52
C ALA A 43 -1.68 -0.07 -14.65
N GLY A 44 -1.33 1.09 -15.24
CA GLY A 44 -0.84 2.26 -14.51
C GLY A 44 -1.89 2.82 -13.55
N MET A 45 -3.14 2.96 -13.98
CA MET A 45 -4.25 3.37 -13.12
C MET A 45 -4.46 2.38 -11.97
N SER A 46 -4.41 1.08 -12.24
CA SER A 46 -4.53 0.04 -11.22
C SER A 46 -3.34 0.05 -10.24
N ILE A 47 -2.10 0.23 -10.73
CA ILE A 47 -0.92 0.36 -9.87
C ILE A 47 -1.06 1.57 -8.95
N ALA A 48 -1.48 2.73 -9.49
CA ALA A 48 -1.71 3.94 -8.69
C ALA A 48 -2.79 3.72 -7.63
N ALA A 49 -3.97 3.23 -8.02
CA ALA A 49 -5.09 3.00 -7.12
C ALA A 49 -4.73 2.03 -5.99
N THR A 50 -4.05 0.92 -6.32
CA THR A 50 -3.55 -0.05 -5.32
C THR A 50 -2.55 0.56 -4.35
N TRP A 51 -1.71 1.51 -4.82
CA TRP A 51 -0.71 2.19 -3.99
C TRP A 51 -1.28 3.39 -3.22
N ILE A 52 -2.49 3.87 -3.57
CA ILE A 52 -3.24 4.87 -2.81
C ILE A 52 -4.06 4.14 -1.74
N TRP A 53 -3.53 4.07 -0.57
CA TRP A 53 -4.01 3.41 0.63
C TRP A 53 -4.25 4.42 1.76
N ALA A 54 -4.78 4.00 2.91
CA ALA A 54 -5.12 4.92 3.99
C ALA A 54 -4.03 5.97 4.31
N PRO A 55 -2.73 5.61 4.47
CA PRO A 55 -1.67 6.58 4.67
C PRO A 55 -1.50 7.61 3.55
N ALA A 56 -1.74 7.27 2.29
CA ALA A 56 -1.64 8.22 1.19
C ALA A 56 -2.71 9.32 1.29
N LEU A 57 -3.87 8.99 1.84
CA LEU A 57 -4.97 9.91 2.03
C LEU A 57 -4.85 10.74 3.32
N PHE A 58 -4.33 10.15 4.40
CA PHE A 58 -4.34 10.77 5.73
C PHE A 58 -2.95 11.14 6.23
N THR A 59 -1.97 10.24 6.18
CA THR A 59 -0.62 10.52 6.69
C THR A 59 0.09 11.62 5.90
N SER A 60 -0.18 11.79 4.60
CA SER A 60 0.37 12.90 3.82
C SER A 60 -0.09 14.27 4.36
N ALA A 61 -1.37 14.42 4.67
CA ALA A 61 -1.92 15.62 5.27
C ALA A 61 -1.44 15.81 6.70
N GLU A 62 -1.47 14.74 7.51
CA GLU A 62 -0.95 14.73 8.89
C GLU A 62 0.50 15.22 8.94
N LYS A 63 1.38 14.65 8.09
CA LYS A 63 2.81 14.98 8.11
C LYS A 63 3.10 16.37 7.55
N ALA A 64 2.35 16.85 6.58
CA ALA A 64 2.40 18.23 6.13
C ALA A 64 1.96 19.18 7.26
N TYR A 65 0.88 18.86 7.96
CA TYR A 65 0.37 19.65 9.07
C TYR A 65 1.32 19.66 10.27
N THR A 66 1.84 18.50 10.70
CA THR A 66 2.66 18.39 11.92
C THR A 66 4.14 18.68 11.68
N ASN A 67 4.71 18.26 10.57
CA ASN A 67 6.14 18.25 10.29
C ASN A 67 6.52 19.01 9.00
N GLY A 68 5.63 19.83 8.48
CA GLY A 68 5.91 20.73 7.36
C GLY A 68 6.47 20.04 6.11
N ILE A 69 7.35 20.75 5.41
CA ILE A 69 8.04 20.25 4.21
C ILE A 69 8.77 18.92 4.45
N PRO A 70 9.60 18.73 5.51
CA PRO A 70 10.22 17.45 5.78
C PRO A 70 9.25 16.28 5.93
N GLY A 71 8.13 16.50 6.62
CA GLY A 71 7.11 15.47 6.81
C GLY A 71 6.51 14.98 5.50
N LEU A 72 6.04 15.90 4.67
CA LEU A 72 5.48 15.56 3.36
C LEU A 72 6.54 14.98 2.41
N PHE A 73 7.75 15.52 2.39
CA PHE A 73 8.84 15.06 1.53
C PHE A 73 9.20 13.60 1.80
N TRP A 74 9.45 13.24 3.06
CA TRP A 74 9.84 11.88 3.43
C TRP A 74 8.71 10.86 3.29
N PHE A 75 7.47 11.32 3.23
CA PHE A 75 6.35 10.46 2.85
C PHE A 75 6.24 10.32 1.33
N LEU A 76 6.21 11.43 0.58
CA LEU A 76 5.86 11.45 -0.84
C LEU A 76 6.97 10.88 -1.73
N VAL A 77 8.21 11.34 -1.56
CA VAL A 77 9.31 11.00 -2.47
C VAL A 77 9.64 9.50 -2.47
N PRO A 78 9.81 8.82 -1.33
CA PRO A 78 10.03 7.38 -1.31
C PRO A 78 8.88 6.58 -1.95
N ASN A 79 7.62 7.02 -1.78
CA ASN A 79 6.45 6.40 -2.38
C ASN A 79 6.45 6.46 -3.92
N ILE A 80 6.93 7.55 -4.50
CA ILE A 80 7.08 7.68 -5.96
C ILE A 80 8.24 6.84 -6.45
N LEU A 81 9.39 6.99 -5.79
CA LEU A 81 10.64 6.32 -6.18
C LEU A 81 10.51 4.80 -6.13
N CYS A 82 9.80 4.22 -5.16
CA CYS A 82 9.68 2.76 -5.06
C CYS A 82 9.05 2.13 -6.30
N LEU A 83 8.04 2.76 -6.90
CA LEU A 83 7.39 2.28 -8.12
C LEU A 83 8.33 2.37 -9.33
N LEU A 84 9.14 3.45 -9.42
CA LEU A 84 10.12 3.63 -10.49
C LEU A 84 11.30 2.66 -10.35
N LEU A 85 11.82 2.50 -9.14
CA LEU A 85 12.90 1.57 -8.82
C LEU A 85 12.50 0.10 -9.04
N PHE A 86 11.21 -0.21 -8.93
CA PHE A 86 10.70 -1.55 -9.17
C PHE A 86 10.66 -1.95 -10.65
N ILE A 87 10.64 -1.00 -11.59
CA ILE A 87 10.51 -1.27 -13.03
C ILE A 87 11.52 -2.31 -13.57
N PRO A 88 12.84 -2.21 -13.33
CA PRO A 88 13.78 -3.18 -13.85
C PRO A 88 13.55 -4.59 -13.30
N PHE A 89 13.07 -4.72 -12.07
CA PHE A 89 12.78 -6.00 -11.44
C PHE A 89 11.49 -6.63 -11.98
N ALA A 90 10.45 -5.82 -12.16
CA ALA A 90 9.19 -6.24 -12.79
C ALA A 90 9.40 -6.72 -14.24
N LYS A 91 10.27 -6.06 -15.00
CA LYS A 91 10.67 -6.53 -16.34
C LYS A 91 11.42 -7.84 -16.26
N ARG A 92 12.44 -7.94 -15.40
CA ARG A 92 13.28 -9.14 -15.28
C ARG A 92 12.51 -10.38 -14.84
N ILE A 93 11.61 -10.29 -13.88
CA ILE A 93 10.80 -11.44 -13.47
C ILE A 93 9.95 -11.93 -14.63
N ARG A 94 9.36 -11.01 -15.39
CA ARG A 94 8.53 -11.31 -16.54
C ARG A 94 9.30 -11.91 -17.72
N GLU A 95 10.58 -11.57 -17.84
CA GLU A 95 11.50 -12.17 -18.83
C GLU A 95 11.92 -13.57 -18.43
N ARG A 96 12.27 -13.79 -17.14
CA ARG A 96 12.75 -15.08 -16.64
C ARG A 96 11.64 -16.10 -16.45
N MET A 97 10.43 -15.65 -16.16
CA MET A 97 9.25 -16.51 -15.97
C MET A 97 8.03 -15.94 -16.71
N PRO A 98 7.98 -16.07 -18.06
CA PRO A 98 6.90 -15.48 -18.88
C PRO A 98 5.50 -15.93 -18.47
N GLN A 99 5.34 -17.15 -17.98
CA GLN A 99 4.09 -17.74 -17.53
C GLN A 99 3.92 -17.69 -15.98
N GLY A 100 4.73 -16.90 -15.28
CA GLY A 100 4.63 -16.74 -13.83
C GLY A 100 3.33 -16.08 -13.39
N ILE A 101 2.95 -16.34 -12.15
CA ILE A 101 1.78 -15.75 -11.48
C ILE A 101 2.20 -15.08 -10.18
N THR A 102 3.12 -15.70 -9.44
CA THR A 102 3.51 -15.27 -8.09
C THR A 102 5.03 -15.11 -7.97
N LEU A 103 5.44 -14.24 -7.02
CA LEU A 103 6.84 -14.13 -6.62
C LEU A 103 7.32 -15.41 -5.93
N SER A 104 6.47 -16.02 -5.09
CA SER A 104 6.80 -17.25 -4.34
C SER A 104 7.17 -18.40 -5.26
N ASP A 105 6.41 -18.65 -6.32
CA ASP A 105 6.70 -19.66 -7.34
C ASP A 105 8.00 -19.36 -8.10
N PHE A 106 8.22 -18.09 -8.46
CA PHE A 106 9.48 -17.67 -9.10
C PHE A 106 10.70 -17.98 -8.20
N MET A 107 10.63 -17.61 -6.92
CA MET A 107 11.73 -17.85 -5.97
C MET A 107 11.92 -19.35 -5.68
N ALA A 108 10.82 -20.11 -5.56
CA ALA A 108 10.86 -21.56 -5.39
C ALA A 108 11.56 -22.26 -6.56
N LYS A 109 11.19 -21.91 -7.79
CA LYS A 109 11.78 -22.49 -9.01
C LYS A 109 13.25 -22.08 -9.19
N THR A 110 13.58 -20.81 -8.94
CA THR A 110 14.95 -20.31 -9.08
C THR A 110 15.91 -20.98 -8.09
N HIS A 111 15.49 -21.16 -6.84
CA HIS A 111 16.31 -21.77 -5.79
C HIS A 111 16.05 -23.27 -5.61
N ARG A 112 15.13 -23.89 -6.37
CA ARG A 112 14.74 -25.30 -6.30
C ARG A 112 14.47 -25.77 -4.86
N SER A 113 13.71 -24.99 -4.09
CA SER A 113 13.55 -25.20 -2.65
C SER A 113 12.13 -24.94 -2.16
N LYS A 114 11.54 -25.96 -1.53
CA LYS A 114 10.24 -25.84 -0.83
C LYS A 114 10.32 -24.91 0.39
N LYS A 115 11.49 -24.81 1.07
CA LYS A 115 11.68 -23.91 2.21
C LYS A 115 11.62 -22.45 1.77
N VAL A 116 12.26 -22.12 0.64
CA VAL A 116 12.17 -20.77 0.04
C VAL A 116 10.74 -20.48 -0.38
N HIS A 117 10.04 -21.43 -0.99
CA HIS A 117 8.63 -21.29 -1.32
C HIS A 117 7.79 -20.94 -0.08
N GLY A 118 7.92 -21.76 0.99
CA GLY A 118 7.12 -21.58 2.20
C GLY A 118 7.34 -20.24 2.89
N ILE A 119 8.60 -19.75 2.98
CA ILE A 119 8.87 -18.48 3.64
C ILE A 119 8.34 -17.28 2.84
N TYR A 120 8.38 -17.33 1.49
CA TYR A 120 7.80 -16.30 0.64
C TYR A 120 6.26 -16.31 0.69
N ILE A 121 5.62 -17.47 0.60
CA ILE A 121 4.17 -17.58 0.76
C ILE A 121 3.72 -17.06 2.11
N GLY A 122 4.41 -17.45 3.19
CA GLY A 122 4.11 -16.99 4.54
C GLY A 122 4.20 -15.46 4.65
N GLN A 123 5.29 -14.86 4.15
CA GLN A 123 5.48 -13.41 4.18
C GLN A 123 4.44 -12.68 3.33
N LEU A 124 4.19 -13.11 2.07
CA LEU A 124 3.24 -12.47 1.17
C LEU A 124 1.80 -12.56 1.68
N SER A 125 1.43 -13.72 2.26
CA SER A 125 0.10 -13.92 2.86
C SER A 125 -0.09 -13.05 4.11
N LEU A 126 0.88 -13.05 5.02
CA LEU A 126 0.85 -12.23 6.23
C LEU A 126 0.74 -10.74 5.88
N LEU A 127 1.51 -10.31 4.89
CA LEU A 127 1.45 -8.92 4.42
C LEU A 127 0.06 -8.57 3.90
N SER A 128 -0.55 -9.43 3.07
CA SER A 128 -1.89 -9.20 2.53
C SER A 128 -2.94 -9.08 3.64
N VAL A 129 -2.83 -9.90 4.71
CA VAL A 129 -3.71 -9.84 5.89
C VAL A 129 -3.56 -8.51 6.62
N LEU A 130 -2.31 -8.12 6.94
CA LEU A 130 -2.04 -6.88 7.67
C LEU A 130 -2.44 -5.65 6.84
N SER A 131 -2.14 -5.64 5.55
CA SER A 131 -2.53 -4.57 4.64
C SER A 131 -4.05 -4.41 4.58
N THR A 132 -4.80 -5.51 4.45
CA THR A 132 -6.27 -5.50 4.50
C THR A 132 -6.78 -4.99 5.84
N GLY A 133 -6.18 -5.44 6.95
CA GLY A 133 -6.52 -4.98 8.30
C GLY A 133 -6.34 -3.47 8.47
N VAL A 134 -5.27 -2.87 7.94
CA VAL A 134 -5.05 -1.40 7.98
C VAL A 134 -6.17 -0.65 7.27
N GLN A 135 -6.56 -1.12 6.07
CA GLN A 135 -7.61 -0.43 5.30
C GLN A 135 -8.97 -0.52 6.00
N LEU A 136 -9.32 -1.70 6.52
CA LEU A 136 -10.57 -1.89 7.25
C LEU A 136 -10.58 -1.13 8.58
N LEU A 137 -9.44 -1.06 9.28
CA LEU A 137 -9.30 -0.29 10.52
C LEU A 137 -9.49 1.22 10.26
N ALA A 138 -8.78 1.77 9.27
CA ALA A 138 -8.85 3.19 8.93
C ALA A 138 -10.24 3.57 8.39
N GLY A 139 -10.73 2.81 7.40
CA GLY A 139 -12.04 3.05 6.79
C GLY A 139 -13.18 2.84 7.78
N GLY A 140 -13.09 1.79 8.60
CA GLY A 140 -14.06 1.50 9.64
C GLY A 140 -14.19 2.63 10.65
N LYS A 141 -13.06 3.19 11.14
CA LYS A 141 -13.07 4.31 12.09
C LYS A 141 -13.74 5.55 11.51
N ILE A 142 -13.35 5.96 10.30
CA ILE A 142 -13.86 7.17 9.66
C ILE A 142 -15.35 7.02 9.33
N LEU A 143 -15.72 5.93 8.68
CA LEU A 143 -17.11 5.74 8.26
C LEU A 143 -18.04 5.45 9.44
N ALA A 144 -17.58 4.77 10.48
CA ALA A 144 -18.35 4.61 11.70
C ALA A 144 -18.62 5.95 12.40
N ALA A 145 -17.60 6.82 12.50
CA ALA A 145 -17.76 8.16 13.07
C ALA A 145 -18.77 9.03 12.29
N ILE A 146 -18.79 8.92 10.96
CA ILE A 146 -19.69 9.72 10.10
C ILE A 146 -21.12 9.15 10.06
N THR A 147 -21.26 7.81 10.09
CA THR A 147 -22.57 7.15 9.90
C THR A 147 -23.29 6.81 11.19
N GLY A 148 -22.56 6.74 12.31
CA GLY A 148 -23.05 6.20 13.57
C GLY A 148 -23.20 4.67 13.59
N ILE A 149 -22.84 3.98 12.50
CA ILE A 149 -22.85 2.51 12.45
C ILE A 149 -21.70 1.98 13.33
N PRO A 150 -21.94 0.94 14.16
CA PRO A 150 -20.91 0.34 14.98
C PRO A 150 -19.67 -0.05 14.18
N PHE A 151 -18.48 0.25 14.71
CA PHE A 151 -17.20 0.05 14.02
C PHE A 151 -17.01 -1.38 13.47
N TRP A 152 -17.31 -2.41 14.29
CA TRP A 152 -17.20 -3.80 13.87
C TRP A 152 -18.09 -4.12 12.66
N LEU A 153 -19.31 -3.59 12.64
CA LEU A 153 -20.24 -3.78 11.52
C LEU A 153 -19.77 -3.04 10.27
N MET A 154 -19.19 -1.85 10.43
CA MET A 154 -18.63 -1.09 9.31
C MET A 154 -17.47 -1.84 8.65
N THR A 155 -16.58 -2.48 9.42
CA THR A 155 -15.50 -3.29 8.85
C THR A 155 -16.04 -4.48 8.04
N PHE A 156 -17.13 -5.12 8.49
CA PHE A 156 -17.82 -6.16 7.71
C PHE A 156 -18.45 -5.62 6.43
N ILE A 157 -19.11 -4.47 6.49
CA ILE A 157 -19.73 -3.83 5.31
C ILE A 157 -18.68 -3.54 4.25
N LEU A 158 -17.57 -2.90 4.62
CA LEU A 158 -16.48 -2.60 3.69
C LEU A 158 -15.87 -3.87 3.07
N ALA A 159 -15.64 -4.89 3.88
CA ALA A 159 -15.13 -6.18 3.44
C ALA A 159 -16.10 -6.86 2.47
N ALA A 160 -17.41 -6.85 2.78
CA ALA A 160 -18.45 -7.42 1.92
C ALA A 160 -18.55 -6.71 0.57
N ILE A 161 -18.44 -5.38 0.55
CA ILE A 161 -18.41 -4.59 -0.69
C ILE A 161 -17.22 -5.01 -1.54
N ALA A 162 -15.99 -5.02 -0.99
CA ALA A 162 -14.78 -5.41 -1.72
C ALA A 162 -14.90 -6.83 -2.28
N TYR A 163 -15.35 -7.79 -1.47
CA TYR A 163 -15.53 -9.18 -1.90
C TYR A 163 -16.54 -9.32 -3.03
N SER A 164 -17.67 -8.60 -2.92
CA SER A 164 -18.80 -8.75 -3.83
C SER A 164 -18.43 -8.52 -5.29
N TYR A 165 -17.60 -7.54 -5.60
CA TYR A 165 -17.16 -7.27 -6.98
C TYR A 165 -15.86 -8.00 -7.37
N SER A 166 -14.90 -8.19 -6.44
CA SER A 166 -13.62 -8.83 -6.76
C SER A 166 -13.78 -10.30 -7.16
N GLN A 167 -14.75 -11.01 -6.61
CA GLN A 167 -14.98 -12.44 -6.90
C GLN A 167 -15.48 -12.74 -8.33
N PHE A 168 -15.91 -11.73 -9.10
CA PHE A 168 -16.47 -11.93 -10.45
C PHE A 168 -15.42 -12.41 -11.44
N SER A 169 -14.32 -11.67 -11.59
CA SER A 169 -13.27 -12.00 -12.54
C SER A 169 -11.85 -11.78 -12.01
N GLY A 170 -11.67 -11.75 -10.69
CA GLY A 170 -10.35 -11.61 -10.06
C GLY A 170 -9.66 -10.32 -10.46
N ILE A 171 -8.38 -10.42 -10.89
CA ILE A 171 -7.55 -9.26 -11.22
C ILE A 171 -8.15 -8.38 -12.34
N LYS A 172 -8.93 -8.95 -13.26
CA LYS A 172 -9.56 -8.17 -14.32
C LYS A 172 -10.65 -7.23 -13.78
N ALA A 173 -11.44 -7.70 -12.82
CA ALA A 173 -12.43 -6.85 -12.12
C ALA A 173 -11.71 -5.77 -11.33
N SER A 174 -10.68 -6.13 -10.55
CA SER A 174 -9.88 -5.20 -9.77
C SER A 174 -9.28 -4.08 -10.65
N ILE A 175 -8.63 -4.40 -11.75
CA ILE A 175 -8.05 -3.39 -12.66
C ILE A 175 -9.11 -2.45 -13.24
N LEU A 176 -10.32 -2.96 -13.51
CA LEU A 176 -11.42 -2.16 -14.03
C LEU A 176 -11.97 -1.20 -12.97
N THR A 177 -12.20 -1.71 -11.75
CA THR A 177 -12.67 -0.87 -10.63
C THR A 177 -11.61 0.13 -10.18
N ASP A 178 -10.33 -0.27 -10.16
CA ASP A 178 -9.20 0.61 -9.89
C ASP A 178 -9.15 1.83 -10.83
N ALA A 179 -9.44 1.61 -12.12
CA ALA A 179 -9.47 2.71 -13.10
C ALA A 179 -10.57 3.73 -12.77
N LEU A 180 -11.74 3.29 -12.32
CA LEU A 180 -12.80 4.19 -11.88
C LEU A 180 -12.44 4.85 -10.55
N GLN A 181 -11.89 4.11 -9.61
CA GLN A 181 -11.50 4.60 -8.30
C GLN A 181 -10.45 5.71 -8.38
N ILE A 182 -9.41 5.56 -9.22
CA ILE A 182 -8.42 6.61 -9.42
C ILE A 182 -9.03 7.88 -10.03
N ILE A 183 -9.97 7.74 -10.95
CA ILE A 183 -10.69 8.89 -11.52
C ILE A 183 -11.49 9.63 -10.44
N LEU A 184 -12.21 8.92 -9.58
CA LEU A 184 -12.95 9.51 -8.47
C LEU A 184 -12.03 10.24 -7.49
N MET A 185 -10.88 9.65 -7.17
CA MET A 185 -9.89 10.27 -6.29
C MET A 185 -9.27 11.53 -6.90
N LEU A 186 -8.91 11.49 -8.19
CA LEU A 186 -8.36 12.65 -8.90
C LEU A 186 -9.40 13.77 -9.03
N ALA A 187 -10.67 13.43 -9.28
CA ALA A 187 -11.76 14.41 -9.34
C ALA A 187 -11.95 15.11 -7.99
N ALA A 188 -11.89 14.38 -6.88
CA ALA A 188 -11.94 14.96 -5.55
C ALA A 188 -10.77 15.93 -5.30
N CYS A 189 -9.54 15.54 -5.64
CA CYS A 189 -8.37 16.42 -5.54
C CYS A 189 -8.52 17.69 -6.40
N ALA A 190 -9.04 17.56 -7.63
CA ALA A 190 -9.26 18.67 -8.55
C ALA A 190 -10.33 19.65 -8.05
N VAL A 191 -11.21 19.24 -7.15
CA VAL A 191 -12.19 20.12 -6.50
C VAL A 191 -11.60 20.73 -5.22
N PHE A 192 -11.12 19.91 -4.29
CA PHE A 192 -10.74 20.35 -2.96
C PHE A 192 -9.52 21.28 -2.95
N VAL A 193 -8.48 20.99 -3.73
CA VAL A 193 -7.25 21.78 -3.69
C VAL A 193 -7.45 23.18 -4.28
N PRO A 194 -7.95 23.33 -5.52
CA PRO A 194 -8.19 24.69 -6.04
C PRO A 194 -9.17 25.48 -5.18
N TRP A 195 -10.22 24.84 -4.66
CA TRP A 195 -11.19 25.53 -3.81
C TRP A 195 -10.57 26.01 -2.50
N ALA A 196 -9.74 25.20 -1.84
CA ALA A 196 -9.02 25.61 -0.63
C ALA A 196 -8.07 26.79 -0.89
N LEU A 197 -7.40 26.81 -2.07
CA LEU A 197 -6.45 27.86 -2.44
C LEU A 197 -7.11 29.16 -2.94
N LEU A 198 -8.29 29.05 -3.55
CA LEU A 198 -9.02 30.21 -4.08
C LEU A 198 -9.85 30.94 -3.01
N ARG A 199 -10.02 30.38 -1.82
CA ARG A 199 -10.65 31.08 -0.69
C ARG A 199 -9.75 32.20 -0.19
N ASP A 200 -10.38 33.21 0.47
CA ASP A 200 -9.66 34.32 1.07
C ASP A 200 -8.54 33.84 2.01
N GLY A 201 -7.33 34.26 1.70
CA GLY A 201 -6.13 33.82 2.41
C GLY A 201 -5.65 32.39 2.14
N GLY A 202 -6.25 31.63 1.20
CA GLY A 202 -5.91 30.24 0.96
C GLY A 202 -4.45 30.02 0.53
N VAL A 203 -3.93 30.83 -0.38
CA VAL A 203 -2.51 30.78 -0.80
C VAL A 203 -1.59 31.25 0.32
N ASP A 204 -1.95 32.30 1.06
CA ASP A 204 -1.17 32.80 2.20
C ASP A 204 -1.09 31.75 3.31
N ASN A 205 -2.20 31.06 3.59
CA ASN A 205 -2.24 29.97 4.55
C ASN A 205 -1.36 28.79 4.08
N LEU A 206 -1.39 28.45 2.79
CA LEU A 206 -0.48 27.43 2.25
C LEU A 206 0.99 27.80 2.53
N ILE A 207 1.39 29.05 2.19
CA ILE A 207 2.77 29.52 2.36
C ILE A 207 3.17 29.54 3.85
N LYS A 208 2.31 30.07 4.72
CA LYS A 208 2.54 30.10 6.18
C LYS A 208 2.64 28.67 6.76
N GLY A 209 1.87 27.74 6.22
CA GLY A 209 1.84 26.35 6.70
C GLY A 209 2.98 25.46 6.20
N LEU A 210 3.87 25.93 5.32
CA LEU A 210 4.99 25.12 4.84
C LEU A 210 5.92 24.61 5.95
N GLY A 211 6.00 25.34 7.07
CA GLY A 211 6.72 24.93 8.27
C GLY A 211 5.95 23.97 9.20
N GLY A 212 4.75 23.53 8.82
CA GLY A 212 3.83 22.81 9.67
C GLY A 212 3.14 23.73 10.68
N TYR A 213 2.34 23.16 11.58
CA TYR A 213 1.55 23.91 12.56
C TYR A 213 2.41 24.76 13.51
N SER A 214 3.59 24.28 13.92
CA SER A 214 4.54 25.03 14.75
C SER A 214 5.34 26.08 13.95
N GLY A 215 5.42 25.98 12.63
CA GLY A 215 6.26 26.82 11.77
C GLY A 215 7.73 26.40 11.70
N ASP A 216 8.17 25.40 12.46
CA ASP A 216 9.59 25.07 12.66
C ASP A 216 10.19 24.15 11.58
N PHE A 217 9.36 23.53 10.75
CA PHE A 217 9.77 22.47 9.81
C PHE A 217 9.82 22.96 8.36
N THR A 218 10.62 23.97 8.08
CA THR A 218 10.76 24.55 6.73
C THR A 218 11.90 23.95 5.89
N ARG A 219 12.87 23.28 6.51
CA ARG A 219 14.07 22.77 5.85
C ARG A 219 14.26 21.26 6.11
N LEU A 220 14.81 20.56 5.11
CA LEU A 220 15.00 19.10 5.17
C LEU A 220 16.18 18.67 6.07
N PHE A 221 17.21 19.50 6.19
CA PHE A 221 18.52 19.14 6.78
C PHE A 221 18.98 20.10 7.88
N ASP A 222 18.06 20.85 8.48
CA ASP A 222 18.30 21.49 9.78
C ASP A 222 18.04 20.51 10.93
N ASN A 223 18.22 20.95 12.16
CA ASN A 223 18.02 20.08 13.35
C ASN A 223 16.62 19.46 13.40
N ASN A 224 15.59 20.24 13.06
CA ASN A 224 14.19 19.78 13.05
C ASN A 224 13.92 18.81 11.88
N GLY A 225 14.43 19.13 10.69
CA GLY A 225 14.33 18.25 9.52
C GLY A 225 15.06 16.92 9.71
N ILE A 226 16.25 16.94 10.33
CA ILE A 226 16.99 15.72 10.69
C ILE A 226 16.22 14.90 11.74
N SER A 227 15.58 15.53 12.70
CA SER A 227 14.72 14.83 13.66
C SER A 227 13.58 14.08 12.95
N VAL A 228 12.93 14.73 11.97
CA VAL A 228 11.89 14.09 11.14
C VAL A 228 12.47 12.97 10.28
N LEU A 229 13.66 13.16 9.69
CA LEU A 229 14.34 12.12 8.92
C LEU A 229 14.56 10.85 9.77
N LEU A 230 15.08 11.01 10.99
CA LEU A 230 15.41 9.89 11.88
C LEU A 230 14.16 9.21 12.44
N SER A 231 13.17 10.00 12.91
CA SER A 231 11.98 9.46 13.58
C SER A 231 10.94 8.87 12.61
N PHE A 232 10.85 9.41 11.40
CA PHE A 232 9.83 9.05 10.41
C PHE A 232 10.43 8.71 9.03
N GLY A 233 11.37 9.53 8.53
CA GLY A 233 11.87 9.46 7.18
C GLY A 233 12.56 8.13 6.84
N ILE A 234 13.54 7.70 7.63
CA ILE A 234 14.31 6.47 7.37
C ILE A 234 13.41 5.22 7.46
N PRO A 235 12.65 4.98 8.55
CA PRO A 235 11.77 3.82 8.64
C PRO A 235 10.75 3.79 7.51
N THR A 236 10.15 4.92 7.17
CA THR A 236 9.16 5.05 6.10
C THR A 236 9.79 4.79 4.74
N ALA A 237 10.95 5.40 4.43
CA ALA A 237 11.64 5.21 3.15
C ALA A 237 12.02 3.75 2.91
N ILE A 238 12.56 3.07 3.94
CA ILE A 238 12.91 1.64 3.87
C ILE A 238 11.67 0.80 3.56
N GLY A 239 10.59 1.00 4.33
CA GLY A 239 9.35 0.25 4.16
C GLY A 239 8.67 0.50 2.82
N LEU A 240 8.70 1.74 2.32
CA LEU A 240 8.12 2.11 1.04
C LEU A 240 8.94 1.61 -0.15
N ILE A 241 10.26 1.73 -0.11
CA ILE A 241 11.14 1.19 -1.18
C ILE A 241 11.00 -0.33 -1.25
N ALA A 242 10.88 -1.01 -0.12
CA ALA A 242 10.61 -2.44 -0.08
C ALA A 242 9.18 -2.81 -0.52
N GLY A 243 8.28 -1.82 -0.58
CA GLY A 243 6.86 -2.01 -0.81
C GLY A 243 6.52 -2.94 -1.97
N PRO A 244 6.82 -2.57 -3.23
CA PRO A 244 6.49 -3.41 -4.37
C PRO A 244 7.21 -4.76 -4.39
N PHE A 245 8.37 -4.88 -3.72
CA PHE A 245 9.13 -6.13 -3.66
C PHE A 245 8.50 -7.17 -2.74
N GLY A 246 8.01 -6.74 -1.59
CA GLY A 246 7.42 -7.62 -0.59
C GLY A 246 5.91 -7.83 -0.77
N ASP A 247 5.29 -7.28 -1.81
CA ASP A 247 3.85 -7.28 -1.99
C ASP A 247 3.44 -7.96 -3.31
N GLN A 248 2.69 -9.05 -3.20
CA GLN A 248 2.23 -9.83 -4.36
C GLN A 248 1.34 -9.01 -5.31
N CYS A 249 0.66 -7.98 -4.84
CA CYS A 249 -0.17 -7.11 -5.68
C CYS A 249 0.60 -6.53 -6.87
N PHE A 250 1.85 -6.09 -6.66
CA PHE A 250 2.68 -5.47 -7.70
C PHE A 250 3.31 -6.51 -8.63
N TRP A 251 3.70 -7.67 -8.12
CA TRP A 251 4.16 -8.78 -8.95
C TRP A 251 3.03 -9.31 -9.83
N GLN A 252 1.82 -9.44 -9.29
CA GLN A 252 0.65 -9.86 -10.05
C GLN A 252 0.36 -8.87 -11.20
N ARG A 253 0.47 -7.55 -10.97
CA ARG A 253 0.33 -6.53 -12.01
C ARG A 253 1.45 -6.60 -13.05
N ALA A 254 2.68 -6.90 -12.66
CA ALA A 254 3.78 -7.14 -13.59
C ALA A 254 3.50 -8.36 -14.48
N PHE A 255 2.92 -9.43 -13.93
CA PHE A 255 2.52 -10.61 -14.70
C PHE A 255 1.28 -10.41 -15.58
N SER A 256 0.34 -9.56 -15.17
CA SER A 256 -0.90 -9.27 -15.89
C SER A 256 -0.70 -8.28 -17.06
N THR A 257 0.30 -7.42 -16.95
CA THR A 257 0.59 -6.39 -17.96
C THR A 257 1.30 -6.99 -19.18
N ARG A 258 1.01 -6.46 -20.37
CA ARG A 258 1.77 -6.77 -21.58
C ARG A 258 3.26 -6.52 -21.36
N LYS A 259 4.11 -7.46 -21.76
CA LYS A 259 5.56 -7.44 -21.48
C LYS A 259 6.24 -6.13 -21.91
N ASP A 260 5.89 -5.63 -23.10
CA ASP A 260 6.42 -4.38 -23.67
C ASP A 260 5.93 -3.11 -22.95
N ARG A 261 4.91 -3.20 -22.11
CA ARG A 261 4.25 -2.08 -21.44
C ARG A 261 4.56 -1.95 -19.95
N ILE A 262 5.23 -2.92 -19.33
CA ILE A 262 5.49 -2.94 -17.89
C ILE A 262 6.14 -1.65 -17.40
N GLY A 263 7.22 -1.18 -18.05
CA GLY A 263 7.92 0.03 -17.60
C GLY A 263 7.03 1.27 -17.67
N ARG A 264 6.26 1.42 -18.75
CA ARG A 264 5.33 2.55 -18.92
C ARG A 264 4.19 2.49 -17.91
N SER A 265 3.67 1.30 -17.57
CA SER A 265 2.58 1.18 -16.61
C SER A 265 3.00 1.58 -15.19
N PHE A 266 4.17 1.16 -14.73
CA PHE A 266 4.69 1.58 -13.42
C PHE A 266 5.04 3.07 -13.37
N ALA A 267 5.57 3.65 -14.47
CA ALA A 267 5.81 5.09 -14.56
C ALA A 267 4.51 5.91 -14.52
N ILE A 268 3.47 5.48 -15.26
CA ILE A 268 2.14 6.10 -15.19
C ILE A 268 1.57 5.95 -13.78
N GLY A 269 1.71 4.76 -13.17
CA GLY A 269 1.27 4.50 -11.80
C GLY A 269 1.92 5.44 -10.80
N ALA A 270 3.23 5.65 -10.89
CA ALA A 270 3.97 6.57 -10.03
C ALA A 270 3.51 8.04 -10.20
N ALA A 271 3.29 8.47 -11.44
CA ALA A 271 2.82 9.82 -11.73
C ALA A 271 1.39 10.08 -11.22
N LEU A 272 0.46 9.14 -11.47
CA LEU A 272 -0.92 9.26 -10.98
C LEU A 272 -1.00 9.18 -9.45
N PHE A 273 -0.22 8.29 -8.85
CA PHE A 273 -0.12 8.19 -7.39
C PHE A 273 0.28 9.52 -6.76
N ALA A 274 1.31 10.18 -7.31
CA ALA A 274 1.89 11.40 -6.73
C ALA A 274 0.88 12.52 -6.50
N VAL A 275 -0.14 12.62 -7.37
CA VAL A 275 -1.14 13.70 -7.32
C VAL A 275 -1.93 13.66 -6.02
N ILE A 276 -2.35 12.49 -5.54
CA ILE A 276 -3.28 12.40 -4.41
C ILE A 276 -2.61 12.74 -3.07
N PRO A 277 -1.49 12.11 -2.66
CA PRO A 277 -0.83 12.49 -1.42
C PRO A 277 -0.24 13.91 -1.45
N LEU A 278 0.16 14.41 -2.63
CA LEU A 278 0.53 15.82 -2.77
C LEU A 278 -0.67 16.73 -2.51
N SER A 279 -1.83 16.44 -3.11
CA SER A 279 -3.06 17.20 -2.90
C SER A 279 -3.50 17.21 -1.44
N MET A 280 -3.44 16.05 -0.78
CA MET A 280 -3.78 15.95 0.65
C MET A 280 -2.74 16.69 1.52
N GLY A 281 -1.46 16.64 1.16
CA GLY A 281 -0.41 17.40 1.82
C GLY A 281 -0.61 18.93 1.69
N LEU A 282 -1.03 19.40 0.52
CA LEU A 282 -1.38 20.83 0.33
C LEU A 282 -2.51 21.25 1.27
N LEU A 283 -3.55 20.43 1.44
CA LEU A 283 -4.62 20.69 2.43
C LEU A 283 -4.08 20.69 3.86
N GLY A 284 -3.11 19.82 4.17
CA GLY A 284 -2.41 19.81 5.47
C GLY A 284 -1.65 21.12 5.73
N PHE A 285 -0.96 21.67 4.72
CA PHE A 285 -0.31 22.98 4.83
C PHE A 285 -1.33 24.11 5.00
N VAL A 286 -2.42 24.11 4.23
CA VAL A 286 -3.49 25.12 4.41
C VAL A 286 -4.06 25.08 5.82
N ALA A 287 -4.29 23.89 6.38
CA ALA A 287 -4.75 23.73 7.76
C ALA A 287 -3.74 24.32 8.76
N ALA A 288 -2.45 23.98 8.59
CA ALA A 288 -1.38 24.48 9.46
C ALA A 288 -1.29 26.02 9.43
N GLY A 289 -1.25 26.60 8.24
CA GLY A 289 -1.08 28.05 8.10
C GLY A 289 -2.32 28.89 8.44
N SER A 290 -3.51 28.27 8.41
CA SER A 290 -4.74 28.91 8.91
C SER A 290 -4.84 28.93 10.44
N GLY A 291 -3.92 28.26 11.15
CA GLY A 291 -3.98 28.10 12.60
C GLY A 291 -5.09 27.13 13.06
N TYR A 292 -5.62 26.32 12.14
CA TYR A 292 -6.65 25.34 12.49
C TYR A 292 -6.11 24.29 13.48
N GLN A 293 -6.72 24.20 14.65
CA GLN A 293 -6.37 23.22 15.66
C GLN A 293 -7.15 21.93 15.41
N ALA A 294 -6.48 20.94 14.82
CA ALA A 294 -7.07 19.63 14.58
C ALA A 294 -7.29 18.89 15.89
N THR A 295 -8.46 18.29 16.06
CA THR A 295 -8.78 17.40 17.19
C THR A 295 -7.96 16.12 17.12
N ASP A 296 -7.81 15.58 15.90
CA ASP A 296 -6.92 14.46 15.58
C ASP A 296 -6.10 14.83 14.33
N SER A 297 -4.79 15.06 14.51
CA SER A 297 -3.91 15.40 13.39
C SER A 297 -3.91 14.35 12.28
N GLY A 298 -4.17 13.07 12.61
CA GLY A 298 -4.33 12.00 11.62
C GLY A 298 -5.57 12.14 10.73
N LEU A 299 -6.52 13.00 11.09
CA LEU A 299 -7.76 13.28 10.35
C LEU A 299 -7.87 14.74 9.91
N VAL A 300 -6.79 15.51 9.95
CA VAL A 300 -6.78 16.95 9.70
C VAL A 300 -7.42 17.35 8.36
N ASN A 301 -7.21 16.58 7.31
CA ASN A 301 -7.84 16.84 6.01
C ASN A 301 -9.36 16.62 6.02
N PHE A 302 -9.83 15.61 6.76
CA PHE A 302 -11.26 15.37 6.97
C PHE A 302 -11.90 16.51 7.78
N GLU A 303 -11.28 16.87 8.90
CA GLU A 303 -11.76 17.95 9.75
C GLU A 303 -11.77 19.30 8.99
N LEU A 304 -10.70 19.59 8.24
CA LEU A 304 -10.61 20.79 7.41
C LEU A 304 -11.75 20.85 6.38
N ILE A 305 -11.98 19.74 5.66
CA ILE A 305 -13.03 19.69 4.64
C ILE A 305 -14.42 19.87 5.27
N THR A 306 -14.66 19.24 6.41
CA THR A 306 -15.95 19.36 7.12
C THR A 306 -16.23 20.79 7.57
N ASN A 307 -15.18 21.53 7.98
CA ASN A 307 -15.33 22.89 8.51
C ASN A 307 -15.25 23.97 7.43
N MET A 308 -14.51 23.74 6.35
CA MET A 308 -14.29 24.76 5.32
C MET A 308 -15.26 24.68 4.14
N PHE A 309 -15.85 23.52 3.86
CA PHE A 309 -16.61 23.28 2.64
C PHE A 309 -18.10 23.03 2.94
N PRO A 310 -19.01 23.26 1.97
CA PRO A 310 -20.41 22.91 2.13
C PRO A 310 -20.61 21.41 2.37
N GLU A 311 -21.64 21.03 3.13
CA GLU A 311 -21.89 19.64 3.53
C GLU A 311 -21.95 18.62 2.37
N TRP A 312 -22.43 19.01 1.20
CA TRP A 312 -22.52 18.11 0.04
C TRP A 312 -21.13 17.62 -0.44
N THR A 313 -20.07 18.40 -0.20
CA THR A 313 -18.70 18.03 -0.58
C THR A 313 -18.19 16.81 0.21
N MET A 314 -18.80 16.56 1.37
CA MET A 314 -18.54 15.35 2.16
C MET A 314 -18.80 14.08 1.33
N LEU A 315 -19.80 14.09 0.45
CA LEU A 315 -20.05 12.95 -0.43
C LEU A 315 -18.85 12.66 -1.34
N LEU A 316 -18.28 13.68 -1.96
CA LEU A 316 -17.11 13.56 -2.83
C LEU A 316 -15.88 13.10 -2.06
N PHE A 317 -15.65 13.63 -0.84
CA PHE A 317 -14.57 13.19 0.03
C PHE A 317 -14.72 11.71 0.43
N LEU A 318 -15.92 11.29 0.78
CA LEU A 318 -16.20 9.89 1.12
C LEU A 318 -15.99 8.94 -0.07
N PHE A 319 -16.39 9.34 -1.27
CA PHE A 319 -16.07 8.56 -2.48
C PHE A 319 -14.56 8.41 -2.69
N MET A 320 -13.79 9.48 -2.46
CA MET A 320 -12.33 9.44 -2.52
C MET A 320 -11.75 8.47 -1.48
N VAL A 321 -12.19 8.58 -0.22
CA VAL A 321 -11.71 7.73 0.88
C VAL A 321 -12.06 6.26 0.63
N ILE A 322 -13.33 5.95 0.35
CA ILE A 322 -13.77 4.58 0.10
C ILE A 322 -13.03 3.99 -1.11
N SER A 323 -12.82 4.79 -2.17
CA SER A 323 -12.06 4.35 -3.36
C SER A 323 -10.63 3.95 -3.02
N GLY A 324 -9.88 4.80 -2.29
CA GLY A 324 -8.50 4.50 -1.92
C GLY A 324 -8.37 3.29 -0.99
N LEU A 325 -9.30 3.13 -0.05
CA LEU A 325 -9.30 2.00 0.88
C LEU A 325 -9.66 0.68 0.18
N LEU A 326 -10.76 0.66 -0.58
CA LEU A 326 -11.27 -0.57 -1.17
C LEU A 326 -10.48 -1.03 -2.39
N SER A 327 -9.81 -0.13 -3.15
CA SER A 327 -8.90 -0.55 -4.21
C SER A 327 -7.70 -1.35 -3.67
N THR A 328 -7.20 -0.98 -2.50
CA THR A 328 -6.13 -1.74 -1.84
C THR A 328 -6.66 -3.08 -1.29
N VAL A 329 -7.86 -3.10 -0.70
CA VAL A 329 -8.47 -4.35 -0.21
C VAL A 329 -8.69 -5.32 -1.35
N ASP A 330 -9.31 -4.90 -2.45
CA ASP A 330 -9.58 -5.80 -3.58
C ASP A 330 -8.31 -6.31 -4.26
N SER A 331 -7.28 -5.48 -4.30
CA SER A 331 -5.95 -5.87 -4.78
C SER A 331 -5.32 -6.95 -3.89
N ASN A 332 -5.44 -6.82 -2.57
CA ASN A 332 -5.00 -7.84 -1.62
C ASN A 332 -5.79 -9.15 -1.78
N LEU A 333 -7.11 -9.07 -2.05
CA LEU A 333 -7.93 -10.24 -2.36
C LEU A 333 -7.43 -10.97 -3.62
N CYS A 334 -7.13 -10.21 -4.67
CA CYS A 334 -6.58 -10.77 -5.91
C CYS A 334 -5.18 -11.36 -5.71
N ALA A 335 -4.33 -10.72 -4.89
CA ALA A 335 -3.02 -11.21 -4.54
C ALA A 335 -3.10 -12.54 -3.77
N ALA A 336 -3.93 -12.60 -2.72
CA ALA A 336 -4.16 -13.84 -1.95
C ALA A 336 -4.72 -14.96 -2.84
N ALA A 337 -5.66 -14.62 -3.73
CA ALA A 337 -6.17 -15.56 -4.72
C ALA A 337 -5.07 -16.10 -5.62
N SER A 338 -4.15 -15.26 -6.09
CA SER A 338 -3.05 -15.68 -6.95
C SER A 338 -2.08 -16.64 -6.28
N LEU A 339 -1.85 -16.51 -4.95
CA LEU A 339 -1.00 -17.41 -4.19
C LEU A 339 -1.53 -18.87 -4.16
N THR A 340 -2.84 -19.06 -4.34
CA THR A 340 -3.42 -20.41 -4.42
C THR A 340 -2.98 -21.18 -5.66
N SER A 341 -2.56 -20.47 -6.73
CA SER A 341 -2.05 -21.08 -7.95
C SER A 341 -0.77 -21.88 -7.73
N ASP A 342 0.02 -21.51 -6.72
CA ASP A 342 1.27 -22.21 -6.35
C ASP A 342 1.02 -23.66 -5.88
N PHE A 343 -0.21 -23.95 -5.48
CA PHE A 343 -0.69 -25.26 -5.04
C PHE A 343 -1.65 -25.93 -6.04
N GLY A 344 -1.71 -25.41 -7.27
CA GLY A 344 -2.65 -25.90 -8.29
C GLY A 344 -4.12 -25.54 -8.00
N GLY A 345 -4.36 -24.53 -7.16
CA GLY A 345 -5.70 -24.08 -6.81
C GLY A 345 -6.43 -23.45 -8.00
N GLY A 346 -7.67 -23.94 -8.26
CA GLY A 346 -8.56 -23.33 -9.26
C GLY A 346 -9.34 -22.14 -8.70
N VAL A 347 -10.28 -21.61 -9.50
CA VAL A 347 -11.09 -20.41 -9.14
C VAL A 347 -11.84 -20.57 -7.81
N LYS A 348 -12.29 -21.80 -7.45
CA LYS A 348 -12.94 -22.03 -6.14
C LYS A 348 -11.97 -21.80 -4.98
N ALA A 349 -10.75 -22.32 -5.05
CA ALA A 349 -9.72 -22.11 -4.03
C ALA A 349 -9.33 -20.62 -3.94
N ALA A 350 -9.21 -19.95 -5.08
CA ALA A 350 -8.96 -18.52 -5.14
C ALA A 350 -10.03 -17.70 -4.40
N LYS A 351 -11.32 -17.97 -4.64
CA LYS A 351 -12.41 -17.28 -3.93
C LYS A 351 -12.45 -17.63 -2.44
N GLY A 352 -12.12 -18.86 -2.08
CA GLY A 352 -11.99 -19.28 -0.67
C GLY A 352 -10.89 -18.52 0.05
N SER A 353 -9.72 -18.35 -0.57
CA SER A 353 -8.60 -17.58 0.00
C SER A 353 -8.93 -16.09 0.17
N MET A 354 -9.69 -15.49 -0.75
CA MET A 354 -10.21 -14.13 -0.59
C MET A 354 -11.07 -14.00 0.67
N LEU A 355 -11.98 -14.96 0.91
CA LEU A 355 -12.83 -14.94 2.09
C LEU A 355 -12.02 -15.10 3.38
N VAL A 356 -11.08 -16.05 3.41
CA VAL A 356 -10.19 -16.25 4.57
C VAL A 356 -9.38 -14.98 4.85
N LEU A 357 -8.82 -14.35 3.81
CA LEU A 357 -8.09 -13.10 3.95
C LEU A 357 -8.94 -12.00 4.59
N LEU A 358 -10.19 -11.84 4.13
CA LEU A 358 -11.09 -10.83 4.69
C LEU A 358 -11.43 -11.09 6.15
N LEU A 359 -11.74 -12.33 6.52
CA LEU A 359 -12.04 -12.69 7.91
C LEU A 359 -10.83 -12.40 8.82
N LEU A 360 -9.62 -12.74 8.38
CA LEU A 360 -8.40 -12.40 9.11
C LEU A 360 -8.17 -10.88 9.18
N GLY A 361 -8.39 -10.16 8.07
CA GLY A 361 -8.28 -8.71 8.02
C GLY A 361 -9.30 -8.00 8.93
N ILE A 362 -10.54 -8.47 8.99
CA ILE A 362 -11.56 -8.00 9.93
C ILE A 362 -11.12 -8.28 11.37
N GLY A 363 -10.59 -9.48 11.65
CA GLY A 363 -10.07 -9.83 12.97
C GLY A 363 -8.98 -8.86 13.42
N ILE A 364 -7.99 -8.58 12.55
CA ILE A 364 -6.92 -7.61 12.82
C ILE A 364 -7.49 -6.21 13.06
N ALA A 365 -8.40 -5.75 12.19
CA ALA A 365 -8.98 -4.40 12.30
C ALA A 365 -9.73 -4.19 13.61
N ASN A 366 -10.32 -5.24 14.17
CA ASN A 366 -11.12 -5.20 15.39
C ASN A 366 -10.32 -5.50 16.68
N ILE A 367 -8.98 -5.61 16.61
CA ILE A 367 -8.15 -5.71 17.83
C ILE A 367 -8.26 -4.39 18.61
N PRO A 368 -8.69 -4.44 19.89
CA PRO A 368 -8.84 -3.22 20.69
C PRO A 368 -7.52 -2.46 20.85
N GLY A 369 -7.58 -1.14 20.76
CA GLY A 369 -6.41 -0.26 20.97
C GLY A 369 -5.41 -0.24 19.81
N LEU A 370 -5.62 -0.98 18.72
CA LEU A 370 -4.71 -0.99 17.58
C LEU A 370 -4.70 0.36 16.85
N SER A 371 -3.50 0.93 16.71
CA SER A 371 -3.29 2.17 15.96
C SER A 371 -3.08 1.88 14.46
N VAL A 372 -3.73 2.67 13.60
CA VAL A 372 -3.52 2.62 12.15
C VAL A 372 -2.04 2.84 11.79
N THR A 373 -1.40 3.84 12.42
CA THR A 373 0.01 4.17 12.17
C THR A 373 0.96 3.06 12.63
N HIS A 374 0.73 2.46 13.80
CA HIS A 374 1.57 1.36 14.28
C HIS A 374 1.46 0.14 13.37
N LEU A 375 0.25 -0.22 12.97
CA LEU A 375 0.02 -1.36 12.07
C LEU A 375 0.63 -1.09 10.69
N PHE A 376 0.46 0.14 10.16
CA PHE A 376 1.05 0.60 8.91
C PHE A 376 2.57 0.47 8.90
N LEU A 377 3.25 1.02 9.88
CA LEU A 377 4.70 0.98 9.97
C LEU A 377 5.23 -0.45 10.13
N PHE A 378 4.50 -1.29 10.87
CA PHE A 378 4.88 -2.69 11.06
C PHE A 378 4.84 -3.47 9.74
N TYR A 379 3.75 -3.39 8.98
CA TYR A 379 3.70 -4.11 7.72
C TYR A 379 4.62 -3.52 6.64
N CYS A 380 4.93 -2.22 6.70
CA CYS A 380 5.97 -1.63 5.86
C CYS A 380 7.34 -2.26 6.12
N THR A 381 7.72 -2.45 7.39
CA THR A 381 8.98 -3.10 7.75
C THR A 381 8.96 -4.60 7.42
N LEU A 382 7.81 -5.26 7.51
CA LEU A 382 7.65 -6.64 7.08
C LEU A 382 8.00 -6.84 5.59
N ARG A 383 7.66 -5.90 4.71
CA ARG A 383 8.06 -5.93 3.29
C ARG A 383 9.56 -5.96 3.10
N ALA A 384 10.31 -5.32 3.98
CA ALA A 384 11.76 -5.20 3.90
C ALA A 384 12.49 -6.54 4.12
N THR A 385 11.87 -7.53 4.77
CA THR A 385 12.45 -8.84 5.03
C THR A 385 12.84 -9.60 3.76
N THR A 386 12.11 -9.40 2.68
CA THR A 386 12.33 -10.10 1.39
C THR A 386 13.00 -9.22 0.33
N LEU A 387 13.23 -7.92 0.61
CA LEU A 387 13.76 -6.96 -0.37
C LEU A 387 15.09 -7.40 -0.96
N LEU A 388 16.13 -7.56 -0.13
CA LEU A 388 17.47 -7.85 -0.62
C LEU A 388 17.61 -9.25 -1.24
N PRO A 389 17.09 -10.34 -0.66
CA PRO A 389 17.12 -11.65 -1.30
C PRO A 389 16.43 -11.67 -2.67
N THR A 390 15.27 -11.00 -2.80
CA THR A 390 14.55 -10.90 -4.08
C THR A 390 15.33 -10.08 -5.10
N ALA A 391 15.80 -8.89 -4.71
CA ALA A 391 16.54 -8.00 -5.60
C ALA A 391 17.84 -8.66 -6.08
N MET A 392 18.62 -9.26 -5.19
CA MET A 392 19.87 -9.96 -5.53
C MET A 392 19.62 -11.16 -6.46
N THR A 393 18.57 -11.95 -6.21
CA THR A 393 18.19 -13.07 -7.09
C THR A 393 17.84 -12.58 -8.48
N LEU A 394 17.01 -11.52 -8.58
CA LEU A 394 16.63 -10.93 -9.88
C LEU A 394 17.81 -10.25 -10.59
N MET A 395 18.78 -9.70 -9.85
CA MET A 395 20.04 -9.17 -10.43
C MET A 395 21.02 -10.27 -10.88
N GLY A 396 20.71 -11.54 -10.61
CA GLY A 396 21.53 -12.68 -11.06
C GLY A 396 22.63 -13.11 -10.08
N LYS A 397 22.59 -12.63 -8.84
CA LYS A 397 23.47 -13.15 -7.78
C LYS A 397 23.13 -14.60 -7.48
N LYS A 398 24.15 -15.45 -7.41
CA LYS A 398 23.99 -16.88 -7.07
C LYS A 398 23.84 -17.02 -5.55
N LEU A 399 22.61 -16.98 -5.07
CA LEU A 399 22.28 -17.25 -3.67
C LEU A 399 21.90 -18.72 -3.50
N SER A 400 22.30 -19.33 -2.40
CA SER A 400 21.83 -20.67 -2.03
C SER A 400 20.42 -20.62 -1.43
N ALA A 401 19.70 -21.73 -1.53
CA ALA A 401 18.36 -21.84 -0.95
C ALA A 401 18.37 -21.60 0.56
N ASN A 402 19.35 -22.13 1.29
CA ASN A 402 19.50 -21.91 2.72
C ASN A 402 19.90 -20.46 3.01
N GLY A 403 20.74 -19.83 2.17
CA GLY A 403 21.10 -18.43 2.29
C GLY A 403 19.86 -17.54 2.23
N VAL A 404 18.99 -17.72 1.24
CA VAL A 404 17.73 -16.98 1.12
C VAL A 404 16.82 -17.25 2.32
N PHE A 405 16.63 -18.51 2.69
CA PHE A 405 15.75 -18.89 3.80
C PHE A 405 16.22 -18.29 5.14
N PHE A 406 17.48 -18.48 5.53
CA PHE A 406 18.00 -17.96 6.79
C PHE A 406 18.16 -16.44 6.78
N GLY A 407 18.40 -15.81 5.62
CA GLY A 407 18.40 -14.37 5.46
C GLY A 407 17.04 -13.78 5.83
N ILE A 408 15.96 -14.28 5.26
CA ILE A 408 14.60 -13.82 5.57
C ILE A 408 14.24 -14.17 7.02
N LEU A 409 14.52 -15.39 7.47
CA LEU A 409 14.20 -15.85 8.82
C LEU A 409 14.89 -14.98 9.89
N SER A 410 16.17 -14.64 9.70
CA SER A 410 16.90 -13.77 10.65
C SER A 410 16.29 -12.37 10.75
N SER A 411 15.79 -11.83 9.64
CA SER A 411 15.05 -10.55 9.63
C SER A 411 13.74 -10.63 10.41
N PHE A 412 13.02 -11.76 10.30
CA PHE A 412 11.79 -12.00 11.06
C PHE A 412 12.04 -12.13 12.57
N VAL A 413 13.11 -12.84 12.95
CA VAL A 413 13.37 -13.17 14.36
C VAL A 413 14.12 -12.07 15.10
N ILE A 414 14.93 -11.27 14.40
CA ILE A 414 15.77 -10.24 15.02
C ILE A 414 15.27 -8.83 14.63
N GLY A 415 15.21 -8.53 13.34
CA GLY A 415 14.93 -7.18 12.86
C GLY A 415 13.51 -6.70 13.18
N LEU A 416 12.50 -7.52 12.86
CA LEU A 416 11.10 -7.18 13.11
C LEU A 416 10.77 -7.00 14.59
N PRO A 417 11.23 -7.82 15.56
CA PRO A 417 10.99 -7.59 16.98
C PRO A 417 11.61 -6.29 17.50
N ILE A 418 12.84 -5.94 17.08
CA ILE A 418 13.46 -4.67 17.45
C ILE A 418 12.60 -3.50 16.93
N PHE A 419 12.17 -3.59 15.67
CA PHE A 419 11.28 -2.59 15.09
C PHE A 419 9.94 -2.51 15.82
N ALA A 420 9.31 -3.65 16.10
CA ALA A 420 8.02 -3.72 16.78
C ALA A 420 8.09 -3.08 18.17
N TYR A 421 9.15 -3.36 18.94
CA TYR A 421 9.40 -2.73 20.22
C TYR A 421 9.45 -1.20 20.09
N GLY A 422 10.34 -0.67 19.22
CA GLY A 422 10.45 0.77 18.99
C GLY A 422 9.16 1.41 18.46
N ASN A 423 8.39 0.68 17.65
CA ASN A 423 7.12 1.15 17.11
C ASN A 423 6.03 1.27 18.19
N ILE A 424 5.96 0.33 19.13
CA ILE A 424 4.98 0.31 20.21
C ILE A 424 5.35 1.31 21.31
N THR A 425 6.63 1.38 21.70
CA THR A 425 7.12 2.26 22.76
C THR A 425 7.33 3.70 22.32
N GLY A 426 7.30 3.98 21.00
CA GLY A 426 7.62 5.30 20.46
C GLY A 426 9.12 5.60 20.36
N ASP A 427 10.00 4.62 20.68
CA ASP A 427 11.46 4.79 20.60
C ASP A 427 11.93 4.88 19.15
N SER A 428 12.31 6.09 18.73
CA SER A 428 12.76 6.38 17.37
C SER A 428 14.07 5.68 17.01
N VAL A 429 14.97 5.46 17.97
CA VAL A 429 16.24 4.76 17.75
C VAL A 429 15.99 3.30 17.46
N CYS A 430 15.23 2.61 18.32
CA CYS A 430 14.86 1.20 18.10
C CYS A 430 14.06 1.02 16.82
N LYS A 431 13.18 1.97 16.46
CA LYS A 431 12.40 1.95 15.22
C LYS A 431 13.31 2.01 13.98
N THR A 432 14.24 2.96 13.97
CA THR A 432 15.19 3.16 12.86
C THR A 432 16.15 1.98 12.75
N LEU A 433 16.77 1.59 13.86
CA LEU A 433 17.69 0.44 13.89
C LEU A 433 16.97 -0.85 13.50
N GLY A 434 15.77 -1.11 14.00
CA GLY A 434 14.97 -2.28 13.64
C GLY A 434 14.67 -2.35 12.14
N SER A 435 14.32 -1.23 11.51
CA SER A 435 14.12 -1.15 10.06
C SER A 435 15.40 -1.47 9.28
N LEU A 436 16.52 -0.86 9.64
CA LEU A 436 17.82 -1.08 9.00
C LEU A 436 18.29 -2.53 9.19
N VAL A 437 18.22 -3.05 10.41
CA VAL A 437 18.59 -4.42 10.74
C VAL A 437 17.72 -5.41 9.95
N THR A 438 16.41 -5.17 9.80
CA THR A 438 15.52 -6.02 9.02
C THR A 438 15.98 -6.15 7.57
N VAL A 439 16.30 -5.02 6.91
CA VAL A 439 16.80 -5.04 5.53
C VAL A 439 18.18 -5.70 5.45
N LEU A 440 19.12 -5.22 6.24
CA LEU A 440 20.54 -5.63 6.12
C LEU A 440 20.74 -7.10 6.45
N LEU A 441 20.08 -7.61 7.52
CA LEU A 441 20.20 -9.04 7.88
C LEU A 441 19.70 -9.93 6.77
N SER A 442 18.59 -9.59 6.10
CA SER A 442 18.07 -10.41 5.01
C SER A 442 19.10 -10.62 3.89
N GLY A 443 19.87 -9.58 3.57
CA GLY A 443 20.88 -9.63 2.52
C GLY A 443 22.22 -10.21 2.99
N ILE A 444 22.74 -9.74 4.12
CA ILE A 444 24.07 -10.14 4.64
C ILE A 444 24.08 -11.63 4.97
N VAL A 445 23.07 -12.14 5.70
CA VAL A 445 22.97 -13.55 6.03
C VAL A 445 22.81 -14.40 4.77
N ALA A 446 21.98 -13.91 3.81
CA ALA A 446 21.83 -14.61 2.53
C ALA A 446 23.16 -14.74 1.79
N LEU A 447 24.02 -13.73 1.78
CA LEU A 447 25.33 -13.75 1.13
C LEU A 447 26.33 -14.63 1.88
N ILE A 448 26.42 -14.50 3.22
CA ILE A 448 27.37 -15.27 4.04
C ILE A 448 27.08 -16.78 3.95
N VAL A 449 25.81 -17.17 4.11
CA VAL A 449 25.44 -18.59 4.06
C VAL A 449 25.67 -19.16 2.66
N SER A 450 25.33 -18.38 1.62
CA SER A 450 25.56 -18.80 0.23
C SER A 450 27.06 -18.95 -0.09
N GLY A 451 27.91 -18.05 0.40
CA GLY A 451 29.36 -18.13 0.24
C GLY A 451 29.95 -19.36 0.93
N LYS A 452 29.55 -19.66 2.17
CA LYS A 452 29.99 -20.86 2.90
C LYS A 452 29.59 -22.16 2.20
N GLU A 453 28.39 -22.22 1.60
CA GLU A 453 27.96 -23.39 0.85
C GLU A 453 28.66 -23.53 -0.51
N ALA A 454 29.04 -22.45 -1.14
CA ALA A 454 29.84 -22.50 -2.36
C ALA A 454 31.23 -23.08 -2.10
N VAL A 455 31.91 -22.62 -1.01
CA VAL A 455 33.23 -23.16 -0.59
C VAL A 455 33.18 -24.64 -0.22
N LYS A 456 32.10 -25.13 0.39
CA LYS A 456 31.95 -26.55 0.72
C LYS A 456 31.74 -27.46 -0.50
N LYS A 457 31.40 -26.91 -1.66
CA LYS A 457 31.16 -27.66 -2.90
C LYS A 457 32.36 -27.67 -3.85
N CYS A 458 33.38 -26.82 -3.60
CA CYS A 458 34.70 -26.85 -4.20
C CYS A 458 35.64 -27.75 -3.40
#